data_c4ffba027d27bf0aadbc1537bd134d0c
#
_entry.id   c4ffba027d27bf0aadbc1537bd134d0c
#
_cell.length_a   1.000
_cell.length_b   1.000
_cell.length_c   1.000
_cell.angle_alpha   90.00
_cell.angle_beta   90.00
_cell.angle_gamma   90.00
#
_symmetry.space_group_name_H-M   'P 1'
#
loop_
_entity.id
_entity.type
_entity.pdbx_description
1 polymer ?
#
loop_
_entity_poly.entity_id
_entity_poly.type
_entity_poly.pdbx_seq_one_letter_code
_entity_poly.pdbx_strand_id
1 'polypeptide(L)'
;MGFKRIDVDEVRVLLDVEDGLQLVDIRDEQSFVNGHISSALHLDNSGVQAFIENADLDKPLVVYCYHGNMSQSAAAYFVEQGFEEAYSMDGGYSDWELKFTDKTESGSHES
;
A
#
# COMPACT_ATOMS: atom_id res chain seq x y z
N MET A 1 -10.51 -13.21 11.34
CA MET A 1 -9.57 -12.35 11.37
C MET A 1 -9.68 -11.31 10.38
N GLY A 2 -9.55 -10.18 10.52
CA GLY A 2 -9.66 -9.10 9.59
C GLY A 2 -8.31 -8.45 9.35
N PHE A 3 -8.32 -7.39 8.57
CA PHE A 3 -7.13 -6.58 8.39
C PHE A 3 -6.86 -5.77 9.66
N LYS A 4 -5.67 -5.17 9.72
CA LYS A 4 -5.31 -4.30 10.81
C LYS A 4 -5.06 -2.90 10.28
N ARG A 5 -5.16 -1.91 11.16
CA ARG A 5 -4.87 -0.52 10.80
C ARG A 5 -3.59 -0.11 11.49
N ILE A 6 -2.70 0.53 10.75
CA ILE A 6 -1.45 1.04 11.30
C ILE A 6 -1.24 2.45 10.76
N ASP A 7 -0.47 3.26 11.45
CA ASP A 7 -0.26 4.64 11.04
C ASP A 7 0.98 4.78 10.16
N VAL A 8 1.23 6.00 9.68
CA VAL A 8 2.34 6.22 8.75
C VAL A 8 3.69 5.95 9.41
N ASP A 9 3.82 6.19 10.70
CA ASP A 9 5.08 5.93 11.39
C ASP A 9 5.38 4.43 11.41
N GLU A 10 4.36 3.62 11.65
CA GLU A 10 4.53 2.17 11.65
C GLU A 10 4.84 1.65 10.26
N VAL A 11 4.22 2.23 9.23
CA VAL A 11 4.53 1.83 7.85
C VAL A 11 5.98 2.20 7.51
N ARG A 12 6.45 3.37 7.98
CA ARG A 12 7.85 3.75 7.74
C ARG A 12 8.82 2.74 8.34
N VAL A 13 8.52 2.26 9.54
CA VAL A 13 9.36 1.25 10.17
C VAL A 13 9.35 -0.04 9.35
N LEU A 14 8.17 -0.48 8.91
CA LEU A 14 8.09 -1.69 8.10
C LEU A 14 8.86 -1.53 6.79
N LEU A 15 8.74 -0.37 6.16
CA LEU A 15 9.44 -0.11 4.91
C LEU A 15 10.96 -0.21 5.09
N ASP A 16 11.46 0.23 6.24
CA ASP A 16 12.89 0.22 6.49
C ASP A 16 13.43 -1.14 6.92
N VAL A 17 12.63 -1.96 7.60
CA VAL A 17 13.18 -3.18 8.22
C VAL A 17 12.62 -4.47 7.64
N GLU A 18 11.48 -4.44 6.96
CA GLU A 18 10.84 -5.68 6.54
C GLU A 18 11.22 -6.01 5.10
N ASP A 19 12.03 -7.05 4.94
CA ASP A 19 12.39 -7.52 3.63
C ASP A 19 11.17 -8.16 3.00
N GLY A 20 10.80 -7.77 1.82
CA GLY A 20 9.64 -8.34 1.16
C GLY A 20 8.33 -7.66 1.50
N LEU A 21 8.37 -6.49 2.12
CA LEU A 21 7.14 -5.74 2.34
C LEU A 21 6.47 -5.44 1.01
N GLN A 22 5.19 -5.75 0.92
CA GLN A 22 4.39 -5.46 -0.26
C GLN A 22 3.56 -4.23 0.04
N LEU A 23 3.73 -3.19 -0.76
CA LEU A 23 3.09 -1.90 -0.51
C LEU A 23 2.32 -1.52 -1.76
N VAL A 24 1.01 -1.35 -1.65
CA VAL A 24 0.18 -1.04 -2.81
C VAL A 24 -0.60 0.25 -2.60
N ASP A 25 -0.65 1.03 -3.68
CA ASP A 25 -1.35 2.29 -3.75
C ASP A 25 -2.60 2.08 -4.59
N ILE A 26 -3.78 2.28 -4.00
CA ILE A 26 -5.03 2.03 -4.70
C ILE A 26 -5.70 3.32 -5.16
N ARG A 27 -4.99 4.44 -5.15
CA ARG A 27 -5.52 5.70 -5.68
C ARG A 27 -5.57 5.63 -7.20
N ASP A 28 -6.10 6.68 -7.83
CA ASP A 28 -6.10 6.72 -9.28
C ASP A 28 -4.67 6.88 -9.82
N GLU A 29 -4.50 6.58 -11.09
CA GLU A 29 -3.17 6.57 -11.70
C GLU A 29 -2.52 7.95 -11.68
N GLN A 30 -3.28 9.00 -11.92
CA GLN A 30 -2.73 10.34 -11.93
C GLN A 30 -2.17 10.73 -10.57
N SER A 31 -2.88 10.38 -9.49
CA SER A 31 -2.40 10.64 -8.15
C SER A 31 -1.11 9.87 -7.86
N PHE A 32 -1.04 8.63 -8.30
CA PHE A 32 0.16 7.82 -8.13
C PHE A 32 1.35 8.44 -8.87
N VAL A 33 1.14 8.86 -10.10
CA VAL A 33 2.22 9.44 -10.90
C VAL A 33 2.70 10.75 -10.28
N ASN A 34 1.79 11.55 -9.73
CA ASN A 34 2.16 12.81 -9.12
C ASN A 34 2.97 12.64 -7.84
N GLY A 35 2.81 11.54 -7.16
CA GLY A 35 3.59 11.24 -5.95
C GLY A 35 3.07 10.00 -5.27
N HIS A 36 3.98 9.14 -4.82
CA HIS A 36 3.61 7.91 -4.13
C HIS A 36 4.73 7.50 -3.18
N ILE A 37 4.45 6.59 -2.29
CA ILE A 37 5.47 6.08 -1.37
C ILE A 37 6.50 5.31 -2.17
N SER A 38 7.76 5.49 -1.86
CA SER A 38 8.86 4.80 -2.55
C SER A 38 8.61 3.29 -2.53
N SER A 39 8.82 2.66 -3.66
CA SER A 39 8.64 1.23 -3.91
C SER A 39 7.18 0.75 -3.91
N ALA A 40 6.20 1.64 -3.79
CA ALA A 40 4.80 1.23 -3.86
C ALA A 40 4.43 0.82 -5.28
N LEU A 41 3.55 -0.16 -5.38
CA LEU A 41 3.01 -0.60 -6.64
C LEU A 41 1.61 0.00 -6.80
N HIS A 42 1.34 0.59 -7.95
CA HIS A 42 -0.01 1.09 -8.22
C HIS A 42 -0.91 -0.08 -8.60
N LEU A 43 -2.10 -0.13 -8.03
CA LEU A 43 -3.00 -1.24 -8.26
C LEU A 43 -4.40 -0.71 -8.51
N ASP A 44 -4.97 -1.06 -9.66
CA ASP A 44 -6.35 -0.74 -9.97
C ASP A 44 -7.15 -2.03 -10.07
N ASN A 45 -8.46 -1.89 -10.33
CA ASN A 45 -9.33 -3.06 -10.33
C ASN A 45 -8.94 -4.10 -11.37
N SER A 46 -8.37 -3.68 -12.49
CA SER A 46 -8.03 -4.62 -13.54
C SER A 46 -6.76 -5.40 -13.22
N GLY A 47 -5.94 -4.93 -12.31
CA GLY A 47 -4.69 -5.60 -11.97
C GLY A 47 -4.73 -6.41 -10.69
N VAL A 48 -5.84 -6.37 -9.95
CA VAL A 48 -5.89 -6.96 -8.62
C VAL A 48 -5.69 -8.48 -8.68
N GLN A 49 -6.34 -9.15 -9.62
CA GLN A 49 -6.25 -10.61 -9.68
C GLN A 49 -4.83 -11.07 -10.01
N ALA A 50 -4.18 -10.41 -10.95
CA ALA A 50 -2.80 -10.74 -11.30
C ALA A 50 -1.87 -10.46 -10.13
N PHE A 51 -2.10 -9.38 -9.39
CA PHE A 51 -1.31 -9.09 -8.21
C PHE A 51 -1.42 -10.22 -7.19
N ILE A 52 -2.64 -10.66 -6.90
CA ILE A 52 -2.85 -11.71 -5.91
C ILE A 52 -2.16 -13.01 -6.34
N GLU A 53 -2.24 -13.33 -7.62
CA GLU A 53 -1.66 -14.58 -8.12
C GLU A 53 -0.14 -14.58 -8.04
N ASN A 54 0.48 -13.40 -8.10
CA ASN A 54 1.93 -13.31 -8.09
C ASN A 54 2.51 -12.85 -6.75
N ALA A 55 1.68 -12.48 -5.81
CA ALA A 55 2.15 -11.96 -4.53
C ALA A 55 2.55 -13.10 -3.59
N ASP A 56 3.26 -12.72 -2.54
CA ASP A 56 3.63 -13.66 -1.50
C ASP A 56 2.62 -13.50 -0.36
N LEU A 57 1.75 -14.47 -0.20
CA LEU A 57 0.68 -14.39 0.79
C LEU A 57 1.20 -14.45 2.23
N ASP A 58 2.44 -14.91 2.42
CA ASP A 58 3.05 -15.00 3.74
C ASP A 58 3.76 -13.72 4.17
N LYS A 59 3.93 -12.76 3.29
CA LYS A 59 4.62 -11.53 3.60
C LYS A 59 3.63 -10.41 3.90
N PRO A 60 4.00 -9.44 4.73
CA PRO A 60 3.10 -8.34 5.05
C PRO A 60 2.70 -7.54 3.81
N LEU A 61 1.45 -7.12 3.79
CA LEU A 61 0.92 -6.28 2.72
C LEU A 61 0.35 -5.01 3.35
N VAL A 62 0.79 -3.85 2.89
CA VAL A 62 0.23 -2.58 3.32
C VAL A 62 -0.50 -1.96 2.15
N VAL A 63 -1.74 -1.55 2.36
CA VAL A 63 -2.56 -0.91 1.35
C VAL A 63 -2.80 0.52 1.79
N TYR A 64 -2.66 1.48 0.87
CA TYR A 64 -2.97 2.85 1.23
C TYR A 64 -3.77 3.53 0.12
N CYS A 65 -4.56 4.50 0.53
CA CYS A 65 -5.26 5.40 -0.36
C CYS A 65 -4.89 6.82 0.06
N TYR A 66 -5.71 7.81 -0.29
CA TYR A 66 -5.32 9.18 0.01
C TYR A 66 -5.48 9.52 1.49
N HIS A 67 -6.60 9.12 2.12
CA HIS A 67 -6.88 9.49 3.51
C HIS A 67 -7.07 8.30 4.46
N GLY A 68 -6.97 7.07 3.97
CA GLY A 68 -7.06 5.90 4.84
C GLY A 68 -8.45 5.28 4.94
N ASN A 69 -9.41 5.75 4.16
CA ASN A 69 -10.77 5.19 4.22
C ASN A 69 -10.98 4.04 3.24
N MET A 70 -10.67 4.25 1.97
CA MET A 70 -10.89 3.21 0.97
C MET A 70 -9.96 2.03 1.14
N SER A 71 -8.77 2.27 1.68
CA SER A 71 -7.81 1.20 1.87
C SER A 71 -8.26 0.17 2.89
N GLN A 72 -9.21 0.53 3.75
CA GLN A 72 -9.72 -0.45 4.73
C GLN A 72 -10.50 -1.56 4.03
N SER A 73 -11.38 -1.20 3.09
CA SER A 73 -12.10 -2.22 2.34
C SER A 73 -11.17 -3.07 1.49
N ALA A 74 -10.16 -2.45 0.91
CA ALA A 74 -9.19 -3.18 0.09
C ALA A 74 -8.39 -4.14 0.95
N ALA A 75 -7.94 -3.71 2.13
CA ALA A 75 -7.18 -4.60 3.02
C ALA A 75 -8.04 -5.79 3.46
N ALA A 76 -9.32 -5.55 3.76
CA ALA A 76 -10.23 -6.62 4.12
C ALA A 76 -10.37 -7.63 2.99
N TYR A 77 -10.48 -7.13 1.76
CA TYR A 77 -10.57 -8.01 0.60
C TYR A 77 -9.32 -8.90 0.47
N PHE A 78 -8.14 -8.32 0.67
CA PHE A 78 -6.92 -9.09 0.55
C PHE A 78 -6.81 -10.17 1.63
N VAL A 79 -7.29 -9.89 2.84
CA VAL A 79 -7.33 -10.93 3.87
C VAL A 79 -8.21 -12.09 3.40
N GLU A 80 -9.35 -11.79 2.79
CA GLU A 80 -10.22 -12.83 2.28
C GLU A 80 -9.57 -13.63 1.16
N GLN A 81 -8.64 -13.04 0.45
CA GLN A 81 -7.93 -13.71 -0.64
C GLN A 81 -6.72 -14.51 -0.15
N GLY A 82 -6.45 -14.52 1.14
CA GLY A 82 -5.42 -15.39 1.69
C GLY A 82 -4.18 -14.71 2.25
N PHE A 83 -4.11 -13.38 2.23
CA PHE A 83 -2.94 -12.71 2.82
C PHE A 83 -2.99 -12.87 4.35
N GLU A 84 -1.90 -13.31 4.94
CA GLU A 84 -1.85 -13.54 6.38
C GLU A 84 -1.80 -12.23 7.15
N GLU A 85 -1.13 -11.22 6.63
CA GLU A 85 -1.03 -9.94 7.29
C GLU A 85 -1.32 -8.84 6.29
N ALA A 86 -2.47 -8.21 6.39
CA ALA A 86 -2.83 -7.08 5.55
C ALA A 86 -3.18 -5.90 6.42
N TYR A 87 -2.61 -4.74 6.09
CA TYR A 87 -2.76 -3.52 6.87
C TYR A 87 -3.31 -2.41 5.99
N SER A 88 -4.18 -1.58 6.58
CA SER A 88 -4.59 -0.33 5.96
C SER A 88 -3.84 0.81 6.65
N MET A 89 -3.22 1.70 5.88
CA MET A 89 -2.43 2.79 6.46
C MET A 89 -3.35 3.95 6.82
N ASP A 90 -3.50 4.20 8.12
CA ASP A 90 -4.30 5.32 8.61
C ASP A 90 -3.67 6.63 8.18
N GLY A 91 -4.49 7.60 7.86
CA GLY A 91 -4.03 8.91 7.40
C GLY A 91 -3.68 8.93 5.92
N GLY A 92 -3.36 7.78 5.35
CA GLY A 92 -3.10 7.65 3.94
C GLY A 92 -1.93 8.46 3.43
N TYR A 93 -1.89 8.63 2.13
CA TYR A 93 -0.79 9.35 1.51
C TYR A 93 -0.73 10.82 1.94
N SER A 94 -1.88 11.41 2.31
CA SER A 94 -1.88 12.80 2.73
C SER A 94 -1.03 13.00 3.98
N ASP A 95 -1.04 12.06 4.92
CA ASP A 95 -0.17 12.14 6.09
C ASP A 95 1.27 11.77 5.76
N TRP A 96 1.45 10.77 4.88
CA TRP A 96 2.78 10.32 4.51
C TRP A 96 3.58 11.42 3.84
N GLU A 97 2.97 12.12 2.89
CA GLU A 97 3.72 13.13 2.13
C GLU A 97 4.12 14.32 2.99
N LEU A 98 3.41 14.57 4.07
CA LEU A 98 3.79 15.64 5.00
C LEU A 98 4.94 15.24 5.90
N LYS A 99 5.07 13.93 6.19
CA LYS A 99 6.07 13.47 7.14
C LYS A 99 7.31 12.90 6.51
N PHE A 100 7.18 12.19 5.40
CA PHE A 100 8.28 11.38 4.87
C PHE A 100 8.55 11.70 3.42
N THR A 101 8.86 12.96 3.14
CA THR A 101 9.18 13.37 1.77
C THR A 101 10.41 12.63 1.24
N ASP A 102 11.29 12.15 2.11
CA ASP A 102 12.48 11.42 1.69
C ASP A 102 12.15 10.01 1.17
N LYS A 103 10.93 9.55 1.39
CA LYS A 103 10.51 8.24 0.90
C LYS A 103 9.30 8.37 -0.02
N THR A 104 9.30 9.39 -0.86
CA THR A 104 8.28 9.55 -1.90
C THR A 104 8.96 9.64 -3.25
N GLU A 105 8.25 9.20 -4.27
CA GLU A 105 8.71 9.23 -5.65
C GLU A 105 7.60 9.75 -6.52
N SER A 106 7.93 10.20 -7.72
CA SER A 106 6.92 10.56 -8.71
C SER A 106 7.22 9.81 -10.00
N GLY A 107 6.23 9.74 -10.88
CA GLY A 107 6.37 9.05 -12.14
C GLY A 107 5.90 7.61 -12.06
N SER A 108 5.93 6.91 -13.19
CA SER A 108 5.52 5.52 -13.20
C SER A 108 6.76 4.64 -13.10
N HIS A 109 6.58 3.40 -12.64
CA HIS A 109 7.67 2.46 -12.55
C HIS A 109 8.04 1.83 -13.86
N GLU A 110 7.31 2.15 -14.91
CA GLU A 110 7.58 1.56 -16.16
C GLU A 110 8.51 2.32 -16.94
N SER A 111 9.28 3.10 -16.64
CA SER A 111 10.14 3.90 -17.49
C SER A 111 11.18 3.12 -18.17
#